data_47b91ccf20196767a4c949cf1a8d9c81
#
_entry.id   47b91ccf20196767a4c949cf1a8d9c81
#
_cell.length_a   1.000
_cell.length_b   1.000
_cell.length_c   1.000
_cell.angle_alpha   90.00
_cell.angle_beta   90.00
_cell.angle_gamma   90.00
#
_symmetry.space_group_name_H-M   'P 1'
#
loop_
_entity.id
_entity.type
_entity.pdbx_description
1 polymer ?
#
loop_
_entity_poly.entity_id
_entity_poly.type
_entity_poly.pdbx_seq_one_letter_code
_entity_poly.pdbx_strand_id
1 'polypeptide(L)'
;MLKGYEKLKERMELIPHIVVEQKHFLSCPIYLFDLNSKIDPNYITEICKKYQTLEFKEKETQSVYAWRSDYLHRGSKAIPELEPLFQLVEGKTTKIIKDGYKSVVDHYWFAIYNQGDSSKIHNHYGCELACVYYASYPENSAPLVITHLDSEISITPKPGNLLVFPAICDHRVPVSENTKERIIVAMNTLKYSSF
;
A
#
# COMPACT_ATOMS: atom_id res chain seq x y z
N MET A 1 27.95 -9.88 -7.88
CA MET A 1 26.94 -8.95 -7.33
C MET A 1 26.34 -7.97 -8.35
N LEU A 2 27.10 -7.48 -9.35
CA LEU A 2 26.63 -6.53 -10.39
C LEU A 2 25.62 -7.11 -11.40
N LYS A 3 25.71 -8.40 -11.76
CA LYS A 3 24.80 -9.03 -12.75
C LYS A 3 23.32 -9.09 -12.34
N GLY A 4 23.02 -9.07 -11.05
CA GLY A 4 21.63 -9.04 -10.56
C GLY A 4 20.98 -7.66 -10.68
N TYR A 5 21.77 -6.61 -10.53
CA TYR A 5 21.34 -5.23 -10.61
C TYR A 5 20.94 -4.81 -12.04
N GLU A 6 21.76 -5.15 -13.03
CA GLU A 6 21.48 -4.87 -14.45
C GLU A 6 20.20 -5.60 -14.92
N LYS A 7 20.01 -6.85 -14.51
CA LYS A 7 18.81 -7.62 -14.84
C LYS A 7 17.53 -7.07 -14.17
N LEU A 8 17.66 -6.46 -12.98
CA LEU A 8 16.57 -5.76 -12.32
C LEU A 8 16.22 -4.48 -13.09
N LYS A 9 17.21 -3.73 -13.53
CA LYS A 9 17.06 -2.49 -14.29
C LYS A 9 16.34 -2.72 -15.62
N GLU A 10 16.76 -3.72 -16.39
CA GLU A 10 16.08 -4.12 -17.64
C GLU A 10 14.61 -4.53 -17.41
N ARG A 11 14.30 -5.22 -16.31
CA ARG A 11 12.91 -5.60 -15.98
C ARG A 11 12.05 -4.43 -15.59
N MET A 12 12.62 -3.38 -15.01
CA MET A 12 11.90 -2.17 -14.61
C MET A 12 11.53 -1.30 -15.80
N GLU A 13 12.33 -1.30 -16.87
CA GLU A 13 12.04 -0.61 -18.14
C GLU A 13 10.87 -1.27 -18.92
N LEU A 14 10.56 -2.54 -18.63
CA LEU A 14 9.48 -3.31 -19.27
C LEU A 14 8.10 -3.15 -18.57
N ILE A 15 7.98 -2.35 -17.50
CA ILE A 15 6.69 -2.13 -16.83
C ILE A 15 6.08 -0.82 -17.35
N PRO A 16 5.26 -0.86 -18.41
CA PRO A 16 4.58 0.35 -18.88
C PRO A 16 3.60 0.83 -17.80
N HIS A 17 3.59 2.13 -17.54
CA HIS A 17 2.75 2.84 -16.57
C HIS A 17 3.29 3.02 -15.15
N ILE A 18 4.60 2.98 -14.94
CA ILE A 18 5.18 3.61 -13.75
C ILE A 18 5.18 5.12 -14.01
N VAL A 19 4.20 5.80 -13.46
CA VAL A 19 4.25 7.25 -13.38
C VAL A 19 4.93 7.54 -12.07
N VAL A 20 6.16 7.93 -12.05
CA VAL A 20 6.85 8.69 -11.02
C VAL A 20 8.27 8.21 -10.75
N GLU A 21 9.07 9.12 -10.25
CA GLU A 21 10.44 8.97 -9.82
C GLU A 21 10.74 7.61 -9.20
N GLN A 22 11.59 6.87 -9.89
CA GLN A 22 12.16 5.65 -9.37
C GLN A 22 13.27 6.05 -8.38
N LYS A 23 12.98 5.98 -7.09
CA LYS A 23 14.00 6.15 -6.05
C LYS A 23 14.53 4.77 -5.68
N HIS A 24 15.74 4.47 -6.10
CA HIS A 24 16.43 3.26 -5.68
C HIS A 24 16.93 3.43 -4.24
N PHE A 25 16.31 2.70 -3.36
CA PHE A 25 16.80 2.46 -2.03
C PHE A 25 17.55 1.12 -2.07
N LEU A 26 18.87 1.11 -1.91
CA LEU A 26 19.76 -0.05 -1.88
C LEU A 26 19.03 -1.39 -1.68
N SER A 27 18.60 -2.06 -2.76
CA SER A 27 17.85 -3.32 -2.78
C SER A 27 16.39 -3.33 -2.29
N CYS A 28 15.79 -2.19 -1.99
CA CYS A 28 14.39 -2.09 -1.57
C CYS A 28 13.61 -1.26 -2.61
N PRO A 29 13.12 -1.85 -3.70
CA PRO A 29 12.43 -1.11 -4.75
C PRO A 29 11.07 -0.64 -4.25
N ILE A 30 10.77 0.65 -4.49
CA ILE A 30 9.50 1.28 -4.16
C ILE A 30 8.83 1.69 -5.46
N TYR A 31 7.58 1.30 -5.64
CA TYR A 31 6.79 1.58 -6.83
C TYR A 31 5.58 2.43 -6.48
N LEU A 32 5.33 3.46 -7.27
CA LEU A 32 4.13 4.28 -7.17
C LEU A 32 3.39 4.25 -8.51
N PHE A 33 2.18 3.72 -8.51
CA PHE A 33 1.31 3.63 -9.69
C PHE A 33 0.16 4.61 -9.57
N ASP A 34 -0.21 5.26 -10.66
CA ASP A 34 -1.45 6.00 -10.79
C ASP A 34 -2.55 5.07 -11.32
N LEU A 35 -3.62 4.88 -10.54
CA LEU A 35 -4.76 4.05 -10.90
C LEU A 35 -6.02 4.86 -11.23
N ASN A 36 -5.97 6.19 -11.27
CA ASN A 36 -7.13 7.07 -11.49
C ASN A 36 -7.91 6.76 -12.77
N SER A 37 -7.23 6.30 -13.82
CA SER A 37 -7.90 5.92 -15.08
C SER A 37 -8.63 4.57 -15.00
N LYS A 38 -8.51 3.82 -13.90
CA LYS A 38 -9.01 2.45 -13.72
C LYS A 38 -10.01 2.31 -12.60
N ILE A 39 -9.87 3.12 -11.55
CA ILE A 39 -10.73 3.07 -10.38
C ILE A 39 -10.88 4.48 -9.80
N ASP A 40 -12.11 4.84 -9.46
CA ASP A 40 -12.41 6.14 -8.86
C ASP A 40 -12.04 6.12 -7.36
N PRO A 41 -11.14 7.00 -6.90
CA PRO A 41 -10.80 7.10 -5.49
C PRO A 41 -11.99 7.46 -4.60
N ASN A 42 -12.96 8.23 -5.09
CA ASN A 42 -14.15 8.58 -4.34
C ASN A 42 -15.02 7.35 -4.05
N TYR A 43 -15.16 6.45 -5.03
CA TYR A 43 -15.89 5.19 -4.85
C TYR A 43 -15.24 4.34 -3.73
N ILE A 44 -13.92 4.24 -3.70
CA ILE A 44 -13.22 3.52 -2.63
C ILE A 44 -13.36 4.23 -1.27
N THR A 45 -13.36 5.57 -1.28
CA THR A 45 -13.62 6.37 -0.08
C THR A 45 -15.00 6.05 0.52
N GLU A 46 -16.04 5.98 -0.31
CA GLU A 46 -17.40 5.64 0.12
C GLU A 46 -17.47 4.23 0.74
N ILE A 47 -16.80 3.25 0.13
CA ILE A 47 -16.71 1.91 0.70
C ILE A 47 -16.05 1.95 2.08
N CYS A 48 -14.91 2.61 2.22
CA CYS A 48 -14.21 2.72 3.50
C CYS A 48 -15.10 3.36 4.58
N LYS A 49 -15.83 4.43 4.23
CA LYS A 49 -16.74 5.11 5.13
C LYS A 49 -17.94 4.26 5.53
N LYS A 50 -18.52 3.53 4.59
CA LYS A 50 -19.58 2.55 4.88
C LYS A 50 -19.11 1.54 5.92
N TYR A 51 -17.90 1.00 5.78
CA TYR A 51 -17.35 0.05 6.75
C TYR A 51 -16.99 0.67 8.08
N GLN A 52 -16.54 1.92 8.09
CA GLN A 52 -16.30 2.66 9.35
C GLN A 52 -17.56 2.76 10.20
N THR A 53 -18.72 2.96 9.59
CA THR A 53 -20.00 3.06 10.32
C THR A 53 -20.54 1.72 10.81
N LEU A 54 -20.18 0.62 10.16
CA LEU A 54 -20.63 -0.73 10.52
C LEU A 54 -19.75 -1.37 11.60
N GLU A 55 -18.49 -1.01 11.70
CA GLU A 55 -17.54 -1.52 12.67
C GLU A 55 -17.23 -0.47 13.74
N PHE A 56 -18.07 -0.43 14.80
CA PHE A 56 -17.84 0.36 16.00
C PHE A 56 -16.66 -0.23 16.81
N LYS A 57 -15.43 0.05 16.43
CA LYS A 57 -14.28 -0.21 17.29
C LYS A 57 -13.24 0.88 17.11
N GLU A 58 -13.18 1.79 18.09
CA GLU A 58 -11.96 2.51 18.37
C GLU A 58 -10.90 1.47 18.74
N LYS A 59 -10.06 1.13 17.80
CA LYS A 59 -8.93 0.24 18.06
C LYS A 59 -7.64 1.00 17.88
N GLU A 60 -7.07 1.44 18.98
CA GLU A 60 -5.64 1.59 19.05
C GLU A 60 -5.02 0.21 18.84
N THR A 61 -4.47 -0.01 17.67
CA THR A 61 -3.58 -1.16 17.49
C THR A 61 -2.20 -0.78 18.03
N GLN A 62 -1.36 -1.76 18.32
CA GLN A 62 -0.02 -1.50 18.87
C GLN A 62 0.84 -0.59 17.95
N SER A 63 0.52 -0.47 16.66
CA SER A 63 1.30 0.28 15.68
C SER A 63 0.55 1.45 15.01
N VAL A 64 -0.78 1.53 15.07
CA VAL A 64 -1.57 2.56 14.37
C VAL A 64 -2.43 3.32 15.35
N TYR A 65 -2.20 4.63 15.45
CA TYR A 65 -3.00 5.60 16.23
C TYR A 65 -3.91 6.35 15.25
N ALA A 66 -4.88 5.64 14.70
CA ALA A 66 -5.90 6.12 13.79
C ALA A 66 -7.05 5.11 13.79
N TRP A 67 -8.21 5.48 13.26
CA TRP A 67 -9.23 4.46 13.05
C TRP A 67 -8.73 3.42 12.04
N ARG A 68 -8.85 2.15 12.37
CA ARG A 68 -8.48 1.04 11.53
C ARG A 68 -9.50 -0.11 11.65
N SER A 69 -9.90 -0.70 10.53
CA SER A 69 -10.68 -1.94 10.53
C SER A 69 -9.85 -3.11 11.07
N ASP A 70 -10.49 -4.22 11.38
CA ASP A 70 -9.80 -5.49 11.56
C ASP A 70 -9.06 -5.91 10.30
N TYR A 71 -8.15 -6.87 10.41
CA TYR A 71 -7.60 -7.55 9.25
C TYR A 71 -8.69 -8.40 8.58
N LEU A 72 -8.89 -8.15 7.31
CA LEU A 72 -9.87 -8.84 6.49
C LEU A 72 -9.12 -9.77 5.53
N HIS A 73 -9.39 -11.07 5.62
CA HIS A 73 -8.85 -12.03 4.68
C HIS A 73 -9.71 -12.09 3.44
N ARG A 74 -9.12 -11.94 2.26
CA ARG A 74 -9.85 -11.94 0.99
C ARG A 74 -10.65 -13.24 0.77
N GLY A 75 -10.14 -14.38 1.23
CA GLY A 75 -10.82 -15.67 1.10
C GLY A 75 -12.06 -15.86 1.98
N SER A 76 -12.12 -15.22 3.15
CA SER A 76 -13.17 -15.47 4.15
C SER A 76 -14.04 -14.27 4.50
N LYS A 77 -13.54 -13.06 4.26
CA LYS A 77 -14.24 -11.79 4.53
C LYS A 77 -14.05 -10.83 3.35
N ALA A 78 -14.31 -11.33 2.14
CA ALA A 78 -14.22 -10.51 0.95
C ALA A 78 -15.28 -9.41 0.95
N ILE A 79 -14.88 -8.20 0.58
CA ILE A 79 -15.78 -7.11 0.22
C ILE A 79 -15.85 -7.08 -1.30
N PRO A 80 -16.95 -7.55 -1.92
CA PRO A 80 -17.01 -7.70 -3.39
C PRO A 80 -16.73 -6.39 -4.14
N GLU A 81 -17.10 -5.27 -3.55
CA GLU A 81 -16.89 -3.95 -4.13
C GLU A 81 -15.39 -3.58 -4.29
N LEU A 82 -14.49 -4.22 -3.54
CA LEU A 82 -13.03 -4.03 -3.66
C LEU A 82 -12.35 -4.98 -4.65
N GLU A 83 -13.05 -5.96 -5.18
CA GLU A 83 -12.46 -6.93 -6.12
C GLU A 83 -11.76 -6.29 -7.32
N PRO A 84 -12.32 -5.23 -7.97
CA PRO A 84 -11.60 -4.53 -9.04
C PRO A 84 -10.27 -3.91 -8.58
N LEU A 85 -10.19 -3.38 -7.34
CA LEU A 85 -8.94 -2.86 -6.77
C LEU A 85 -7.94 -4.00 -6.56
N PHE A 86 -8.36 -5.12 -5.99
CA PHE A 86 -7.47 -6.28 -5.77
C PHE A 86 -6.89 -6.82 -7.06
N GLN A 87 -7.68 -6.96 -8.11
CA GLN A 87 -7.22 -7.40 -9.42
C GLN A 87 -6.17 -6.44 -10.02
N LEU A 88 -6.36 -5.14 -9.87
CA LEU A 88 -5.38 -4.14 -10.30
C LEU A 88 -4.07 -4.26 -9.51
N VAL A 89 -4.15 -4.40 -8.20
CA VAL A 89 -2.98 -4.59 -7.32
C VAL A 89 -2.24 -5.86 -7.71
N GLU A 90 -2.92 -6.99 -7.82
CA GLU A 90 -2.31 -8.28 -8.20
C GLU A 90 -1.68 -8.26 -9.58
N GLY A 91 -2.34 -7.58 -10.53
CA GLY A 91 -1.79 -7.39 -11.87
C GLY A 91 -0.50 -6.55 -11.89
N LYS A 92 -0.34 -5.59 -10.97
CA LYS A 92 0.89 -4.79 -10.81
C LYS A 92 1.95 -5.56 -10.04
N THR A 93 1.59 -6.15 -8.91
CA THR A 93 2.54 -6.85 -8.03
C THR A 93 3.07 -8.14 -8.65
N THR A 94 2.28 -8.87 -9.42
CA THR A 94 2.75 -10.04 -10.20
C THR A 94 3.86 -9.68 -11.18
N LYS A 95 3.85 -8.48 -11.76
CA LYS A 95 4.92 -8.01 -12.66
C LYS A 95 6.19 -7.61 -11.92
N ILE A 96 6.11 -7.35 -10.63
CA ILE A 96 7.25 -6.96 -9.77
C ILE A 96 7.98 -8.20 -9.26
N ILE A 97 7.25 -9.24 -8.91
CA ILE A 97 7.82 -10.47 -8.34
C ILE A 97 8.51 -11.31 -9.42
N LYS A 98 9.26 -12.31 -8.96
CA LYS A 98 10.01 -13.22 -9.83
C LYS A 98 9.09 -14.00 -10.76
N ASP A 99 9.54 -14.26 -12.00
CA ASP A 99 8.85 -15.11 -12.97
C ASP A 99 8.48 -16.49 -12.42
N GLY A 100 7.37 -17.04 -12.85
CA GLY A 100 6.84 -18.32 -12.36
C GLY A 100 6.01 -18.18 -11.07
N TYR A 101 5.78 -16.95 -10.60
CA TYR A 101 4.93 -16.70 -9.44
C TYR A 101 3.82 -15.71 -9.76
N LYS A 102 2.72 -15.82 -9.04
CA LYS A 102 1.63 -14.84 -8.98
C LYS A 102 1.62 -14.18 -7.61
N SER A 103 1.37 -12.90 -7.59
CA SER A 103 1.10 -12.14 -6.36
C SER A 103 -0.39 -12.11 -6.12
N VAL A 104 -0.81 -12.44 -4.92
CA VAL A 104 -2.22 -12.46 -4.52
C VAL A 104 -2.38 -11.65 -3.25
N VAL A 105 -3.38 -10.79 -3.20
CA VAL A 105 -3.78 -10.09 -1.97
C VAL A 105 -4.31 -11.11 -0.98
N ASP A 106 -3.63 -11.29 0.13
CA ASP A 106 -4.01 -12.23 1.18
C ASP A 106 -4.95 -11.57 2.20
N HIS A 107 -4.49 -10.48 2.78
CA HIS A 107 -5.27 -9.72 3.74
C HIS A 107 -5.14 -8.22 3.50
N TYR A 108 -6.15 -7.49 3.97
CA TYR A 108 -6.26 -6.05 3.81
C TYR A 108 -7.00 -5.42 4.99
N TRP A 109 -6.88 -4.11 5.11
CA TRP A 109 -7.62 -3.32 6.09
C TRP A 109 -7.77 -1.87 5.59
N PHE A 110 -8.74 -1.19 6.15
CA PHE A 110 -8.91 0.25 5.98
C PHE A 110 -8.21 0.99 7.10
N ALA A 111 -7.70 2.17 6.83
CA ALA A 111 -7.31 3.12 7.87
C ALA A 111 -7.72 4.54 7.47
N ILE A 112 -8.21 5.27 8.46
CA ILE A 112 -8.67 6.65 8.32
C ILE A 112 -7.92 7.48 9.36
N TYR A 113 -7.08 8.39 8.87
CA TYR A 113 -6.25 9.27 9.67
C TYR A 113 -6.88 10.66 9.71
N ASN A 114 -7.14 11.15 10.92
CA ASN A 114 -7.54 12.51 11.21
C ASN A 114 -6.33 13.36 11.62
N GLN A 115 -6.56 14.61 11.95
CA GLN A 115 -5.55 15.47 12.54
C GLN A 115 -5.05 14.86 13.87
N GLY A 116 -3.74 14.80 14.02
CA GLY A 116 -3.09 14.22 15.20
C GLY A 116 -2.83 12.71 15.10
N ASP A 117 -3.44 12.02 14.14
CA ASP A 117 -3.25 10.58 13.96
C ASP A 117 -1.88 10.26 13.34
N SER A 118 -1.38 9.06 13.67
CA SER A 118 -0.05 8.61 13.24
C SER A 118 0.04 7.08 13.19
N SER A 119 1.16 6.56 12.72
CA SER A 119 1.54 5.16 12.99
C SER A 119 2.98 5.07 13.45
N LYS A 120 3.25 4.15 14.37
CA LYS A 120 4.62 3.78 14.77
C LYS A 120 5.34 3.08 13.64
N ILE A 121 6.66 3.01 13.77
CA ILE A 121 7.48 2.20 12.88
C ILE A 121 7.09 0.72 13.03
N HIS A 122 6.84 0.06 11.91
CA HIS A 122 6.49 -1.36 11.83
C HIS A 122 6.74 -1.88 10.42
N ASN A 123 6.68 -3.21 10.25
CA ASN A 123 6.73 -3.89 8.96
C ASN A 123 5.69 -5.02 8.90
N HIS A 124 5.63 -5.71 7.77
CA HIS A 124 4.72 -6.82 7.53
C HIS A 124 5.49 -8.11 7.25
N TYR A 125 6.40 -8.45 8.16
CA TYR A 125 7.21 -9.65 8.05
C TYR A 125 6.36 -10.90 7.81
N GLY A 126 6.77 -11.73 6.85
CA GLY A 126 6.03 -12.92 6.43
C GLY A 126 5.19 -12.72 5.15
N CYS A 127 4.97 -11.47 4.72
CA CYS A 127 4.36 -11.14 3.44
C CYS A 127 5.43 -10.81 2.38
N GLU A 128 5.06 -10.85 1.10
CA GLU A 128 5.98 -10.52 0.00
C GLU A 128 6.06 -9.01 -0.24
N LEU A 129 4.92 -8.38 -0.47
CA LEU A 129 4.82 -6.94 -0.72
C LEU A 129 3.75 -6.32 0.18
N ALA A 130 4.04 -5.11 0.66
CA ALA A 130 3.08 -4.21 1.26
C ALA A 130 2.58 -3.24 0.18
N CYS A 131 1.26 -3.04 0.16
CA CYS A 131 0.58 -2.21 -0.81
C CYS A 131 -0.33 -1.23 -0.09
N VAL A 132 -0.28 0.05 -0.47
CA VAL A 132 -1.15 1.09 0.10
C VAL A 132 -1.83 1.84 -1.04
N TYR A 133 -3.15 1.68 -1.16
CA TYR A 133 -3.96 2.49 -2.06
C TYR A 133 -4.50 3.69 -1.30
N TYR A 134 -4.33 4.87 -1.87
CA TYR A 134 -4.76 6.15 -1.30
C TYR A 134 -6.09 6.58 -1.90
N ALA A 135 -7.18 6.32 -1.21
CA ALA A 135 -8.52 6.75 -1.61
C ALA A 135 -8.71 8.25 -1.36
N SER A 136 -8.19 8.76 -0.24
CA SER A 136 -8.14 10.20 0.05
C SER A 136 -6.77 10.59 0.61
N TYR A 137 -6.21 11.68 0.10
CA TYR A 137 -4.96 12.24 0.58
C TYR A 137 -5.04 13.77 0.52
N PRO A 138 -5.64 14.41 1.53
CA PRO A 138 -5.80 15.85 1.58
C PRO A 138 -4.47 16.56 1.79
N GLU A 139 -4.48 17.86 1.51
CA GLU A 139 -3.34 18.74 1.78
C GLU A 139 -2.92 18.66 3.25
N ASN A 140 -1.62 18.81 3.52
CA ASN A 140 -0.99 18.69 4.84
C ASN A 140 -1.10 17.29 5.48
N SER A 141 -1.48 16.26 4.71
CA SER A 141 -1.38 14.88 5.18
C SER A 141 0.08 14.47 5.36
N ALA A 142 0.38 13.78 6.46
CA ALA A 142 1.71 13.23 6.69
C ALA A 142 2.09 12.21 5.59
N PRO A 143 3.36 12.20 5.12
CA PRO A 143 3.84 11.23 4.15
C PRO A 143 3.89 9.83 4.76
N LEU A 144 4.02 8.81 3.91
CA LEU A 144 4.54 7.52 4.36
C LEU A 144 6.06 7.60 4.36
N VAL A 145 6.67 7.35 5.51
CA VAL A 145 8.12 7.27 5.67
C VAL A 145 8.51 5.82 5.67
N ILE A 146 9.36 5.41 4.73
CA ILE A 146 9.92 4.06 4.63
C ILE A 146 11.38 4.14 5.07
N THR A 147 11.74 3.27 6.01
CA THR A 147 13.10 3.16 6.55
C THR A 147 13.71 1.84 6.10
N HIS A 148 14.92 1.89 5.60
CA HIS A 148 15.71 0.70 5.29
C HIS A 148 17.17 0.95 5.62
N LEU A 149 17.74 0.12 6.50
CA LEU A 149 19.04 0.37 7.11
C LEU A 149 19.08 1.79 7.73
N ASP A 150 20.10 2.57 7.46
CA ASP A 150 20.29 3.91 8.01
C ASP A 150 19.68 5.04 7.16
N SER A 151 18.77 4.69 6.24
CA SER A 151 18.19 5.64 5.29
C SER A 151 16.68 5.71 5.40
N GLU A 152 16.11 6.91 5.24
CA GLU A 152 14.67 7.15 5.18
C GLU A 152 14.27 7.81 3.87
N ILE A 153 13.11 7.42 3.36
CA ILE A 153 12.47 8.10 2.24
C ILE A 153 11.02 8.44 2.59
N SER A 154 10.64 9.70 2.34
CA SER A 154 9.27 10.18 2.50
C SER A 154 8.54 10.14 1.17
N ILE A 155 7.39 9.48 1.14
CA ILE A 155 6.52 9.36 -0.04
C ILE A 155 5.25 10.17 0.22
N THR A 156 5.01 11.17 -0.65
CA THR A 156 3.79 11.97 -0.66
C THR A 156 2.93 11.57 -1.86
N PRO A 157 1.96 10.67 -1.69
CA PRO A 157 1.10 10.21 -2.79
C PRO A 157 -0.01 11.22 -3.12
N LYS A 158 -0.80 10.87 -4.13
CA LYS A 158 -2.04 11.57 -4.48
C LYS A 158 -3.22 10.58 -4.37
N PRO A 159 -4.46 11.06 -4.27
CA PRO A 159 -5.62 10.19 -4.40
C PRO A 159 -5.55 9.37 -5.69
N GLY A 160 -5.90 8.09 -5.63
CA GLY A 160 -5.79 7.14 -6.73
C GLY A 160 -4.40 6.51 -6.91
N ASN A 161 -3.41 6.91 -6.12
CA ASN A 161 -2.10 6.25 -6.16
C ASN A 161 -2.11 4.93 -5.39
N LEU A 162 -1.40 3.96 -5.94
CA LEU A 162 -1.03 2.70 -5.30
C LEU A 162 0.48 2.69 -5.05
N LEU A 163 0.88 2.69 -3.79
CA LEU A 163 2.26 2.51 -3.37
C LEU A 163 2.52 1.04 -3.09
N VAL A 164 3.61 0.49 -3.61
CA VAL A 164 4.04 -0.90 -3.42
C VAL A 164 5.50 -0.93 -3.01
N PHE A 165 5.83 -1.68 -1.97
CA PHE A 165 7.19 -1.85 -1.47
C PHE A 165 7.34 -3.23 -0.80
N PRO A 166 8.58 -3.74 -0.62
CA PRO A 166 8.80 -5.00 0.07
C PRO A 166 8.25 -4.95 1.50
N ALA A 167 7.50 -5.99 1.88
CA ALA A 167 6.80 -6.04 3.16
C ALA A 167 7.73 -6.03 4.39
N ILE A 168 9.01 -6.37 4.19
CA ILE A 168 10.04 -6.32 5.24
C ILE A 168 10.54 -4.90 5.55
N CYS A 169 10.28 -3.92 4.70
CA CYS A 169 10.70 -2.53 4.94
C CYS A 169 9.92 -1.92 6.09
N ASP A 170 10.64 -1.42 7.07
CA ASP A 170 10.05 -0.65 8.15
C ASP A 170 9.42 0.63 7.60
N HIS A 171 8.25 0.98 8.12
CA HIS A 171 7.56 2.19 7.70
C HIS A 171 6.70 2.77 8.81
N ARG A 172 6.42 4.07 8.70
CA ARG A 172 5.61 4.81 9.67
C ARG A 172 4.88 5.96 8.98
N VAL A 173 3.86 6.45 9.64
CA VAL A 173 3.19 7.71 9.31
C VAL A 173 3.44 8.67 10.46
N PRO A 174 4.17 9.78 10.26
CA PRO A 174 4.31 10.84 11.26
C PRO A 174 2.94 11.41 11.67
N VAL A 175 2.91 12.15 12.77
CA VAL A 175 1.70 12.87 13.18
C VAL A 175 1.22 13.75 12.02
N SER A 176 -0.06 13.63 11.70
CA SER A 176 -0.68 14.27 10.54
C SER A 176 -1.33 15.59 10.94
N GLU A 177 -1.16 16.62 10.12
CA GLU A 177 -1.75 17.95 10.32
C GLU A 177 -2.95 18.21 9.39
N ASN A 178 -3.42 17.19 8.69
CA ASN A 178 -4.54 17.28 7.76
C ASN A 178 -5.85 17.67 8.47
N THR A 179 -6.59 18.59 7.88
CA THR A 179 -7.92 19.00 8.37
C THR A 179 -9.07 18.17 7.81
N LYS A 180 -8.77 17.31 6.83
CA LYS A 180 -9.72 16.36 6.23
C LYS A 180 -9.13 14.96 6.32
N GLU A 181 -9.97 13.94 6.30
CA GLU A 181 -9.53 12.57 6.48
C GLU A 181 -8.64 12.06 5.34
N ARG A 182 -7.49 11.49 5.70
CA ARG A 182 -6.67 10.66 4.83
C ARG A 182 -7.19 9.23 4.93
N ILE A 183 -7.60 8.66 3.81
CA ILE A 183 -8.22 7.32 3.76
C ILE A 183 -7.39 6.41 2.87
N ILE A 184 -7.07 5.24 3.39
CA ILE A 184 -6.28 4.24 2.69
C ILE A 184 -6.93 2.86 2.76
N VAL A 185 -6.64 2.05 1.73
CA VAL A 185 -6.76 0.59 1.76
C VAL A 185 -5.34 0.03 1.78
N ALA A 186 -4.95 -0.54 2.91
CA ALA A 186 -3.68 -1.23 3.03
C ALA A 186 -3.87 -2.73 2.76
N MET A 187 -2.93 -3.33 2.04
CA MET A 187 -2.99 -4.72 1.60
C MET A 187 -1.62 -5.36 1.70
N ASN A 188 -1.60 -6.64 2.02
CA ASN A 188 -0.39 -7.44 1.95
C ASN A 188 -0.58 -8.57 0.94
N THR A 189 0.48 -8.85 0.17
CA THR A 189 0.44 -9.93 -0.81
C THR A 189 1.32 -11.10 -0.41
N LEU A 190 0.89 -12.28 -0.83
CA LEU A 190 1.70 -13.49 -0.84
C LEU A 190 2.02 -13.90 -2.27
N LYS A 191 3.11 -14.63 -2.45
CA LYS A 191 3.46 -15.21 -3.74
C LYS A 191 3.09 -16.67 -3.80
N TYR A 192 2.49 -17.08 -4.91
CA TYR A 192 2.11 -18.46 -5.19
C TYR A 192 2.77 -18.90 -6.50
N SER A 193 3.18 -20.18 -6.55
CA SER A 193 3.64 -20.77 -7.80
C SER A 193 2.52 -20.74 -8.85
N SER A 194 2.89 -20.46 -10.10
CA SER A 194 1.96 -20.46 -11.24
C SER A 194 1.70 -21.84 -11.82
N PHE A 195 2.29 -22.88 -11.21
CA PHE A 195 2.19 -24.27 -11.68
C PHE A 195 1.02 -24.98 -11.02
#